data_356022b197a02d8778b00374fe7ad5da
#
_entry.id   356022b197a02d8778b00374fe7ad5da
#
_cell.length_a   1.000
_cell.length_b   1.000
_cell.length_c   1.000
_cell.angle_alpha   90.00
_cell.angle_beta   90.00
_cell.angle_gamma   90.00
#
_symmetry.space_group_name_H-M   'P 1'
#
loop_
_entity.id
_entity.type
_entity.pdbx_description
1 polymer ?
#
loop_
_entity_poly.entity_id
_entity_poly.type
_entity_poly.pdbx_seq_one_letter_code
_entity_poly.pdbx_strand_id
1 'polypeptide(L)'
;MLAAITLPGIQSRGAVWIDWANRRRAQFEMTRWRRENILSIARQAIIAGNACLLLLVTGGQRSLLGIFQMQFDRLPPVLSSLQPNNHPYMNGAWTPQHEEVTATALDVIEGAIPTDIDGIYLRNTENQLHKPLGRYHPFDGDGMIHQIDFRNGQASYRNRWVRTRCFEAEQVAGESLWGGLMAGPGKSKRPGFGAHGGLKDSSSTDIIVHGGKAISTFYMCGEGYVLDPETLEQHGVAPWVPLDGISAHPKVDDRTGELMFFNYSKHAPYMHYGVVSPEGQVTSYIPVPLPGPRLPHDMAFSENWSILNSFPMFWDAEALKHDIHVPRMHEGVPSRFALIPRHGKTEDIRWFEATPTYVLHFLNAYEEGDEVVMDGYFQDDPSPPPLEDANGYGHMLAYVDEHSFKPKLHRWRFNLADGSTREERLDDRIMEFGMINQRMAGRKHRYIYSTTTKPGWFLFNGFVKNDLETGESWELKLDEGRYASEAPFAPRTNGVDEDDGYLVSFIIDENRGTSECVLIDCKKFADGPVCRIALPHKISSGTHSHWAERSVLTATR
;
A
#
# COMPACT_ATOMS: atom_id res chain seq x y z
N MET A 1 -12.71 -45.60 -10.45
CA MET A 1 -14.14 -45.38 -10.20
C MET A 1 -14.36 -43.89 -10.28
N LEU A 2 -15.03 -43.37 -11.32
CA LEU A 2 -15.39 -41.96 -11.45
C LEU A 2 -16.78 -41.77 -10.85
N ALA A 3 -16.89 -41.02 -9.78
CA ALA A 3 -18.16 -40.52 -9.29
C ALA A 3 -18.29 -39.06 -9.72
N ALA A 4 -19.20 -38.79 -10.67
CA ALA A 4 -19.54 -37.44 -11.08
C ALA A 4 -20.81 -36.99 -10.35
N ILE A 5 -20.72 -35.93 -9.57
CA ILE A 5 -21.90 -35.23 -9.03
C ILE A 5 -22.34 -34.24 -10.10
N THR A 6 -23.49 -34.49 -10.74
CA THR A 6 -24.01 -33.68 -11.82
C THR A 6 -24.92 -32.57 -11.30
N LEU A 7 -24.71 -31.38 -11.80
CA LEU A 7 -25.66 -30.26 -11.73
C LEU A 7 -26.81 -30.48 -12.74
N PRO A 8 -28.03 -29.98 -12.49
CA PRO A 8 -29.18 -30.15 -13.37
C PRO A 8 -28.91 -29.49 -14.74
N GLY A 9 -29.02 -30.30 -15.79
CA GLY A 9 -28.90 -29.84 -17.18
C GLY A 9 -27.81 -30.51 -18.04
N ILE A 10 -26.95 -31.36 -17.46
CA ILE A 10 -25.85 -32.03 -18.19
C ILE A 10 -26.01 -33.57 -18.23
N GLN A 11 -27.21 -34.09 -17.99
CA GLN A 11 -27.42 -35.55 -17.87
C GLN A 11 -27.15 -36.37 -19.16
N SER A 12 -27.15 -35.75 -20.35
CA SER A 12 -26.99 -36.51 -21.59
C SER A 12 -25.54 -36.75 -22.05
N ARG A 13 -24.58 -36.02 -21.51
CA ARG A 13 -23.15 -36.16 -21.87
C ARG A 13 -22.32 -36.97 -20.89
N GLY A 14 -22.76 -37.06 -19.63
CA GLY A 14 -22.04 -37.80 -18.58
C GLY A 14 -22.12 -39.33 -18.79
N ALA A 15 -23.25 -39.84 -19.28
CA ALA A 15 -23.47 -41.27 -19.52
C ALA A 15 -22.54 -41.84 -20.62
N VAL A 16 -22.23 -41.05 -21.66
CA VAL A 16 -21.32 -41.45 -22.74
C VAL A 16 -19.88 -41.64 -22.26
N TRP A 17 -19.45 -40.87 -21.27
CA TRP A 17 -18.09 -40.94 -20.72
C TRP A 17 -17.90 -42.14 -19.77
N ILE A 18 -18.93 -42.51 -19.03
CA ILE A 18 -18.88 -43.66 -18.12
C ILE A 18 -18.82 -44.97 -18.90
N ASP A 19 -19.56 -45.06 -20.01
CA ASP A 19 -19.57 -46.24 -20.88
C ASP A 19 -18.25 -46.40 -21.65
N TRP A 20 -17.60 -45.30 -22.02
CA TRP A 20 -16.29 -45.30 -22.68
C TRP A 20 -15.14 -45.73 -21.75
N ALA A 21 -15.15 -45.29 -20.49
CA ALA A 21 -14.13 -45.66 -19.49
C ALA A 21 -14.17 -47.15 -19.12
N ASN A 22 -15.35 -47.78 -19.17
CA ASN A 22 -15.55 -49.20 -18.85
C ASN A 22 -15.16 -50.15 -19.99
N ARG A 23 -15.05 -49.73 -21.23
CA ARG A 23 -14.81 -50.59 -22.39
C ARG A 23 -13.35 -50.76 -22.82
N ARG A 24 -12.38 -50.09 -22.21
CA ARG A 24 -10.96 -50.27 -22.54
C ARG A 24 -10.08 -50.41 -21.31
N ARG A 25 -9.86 -51.69 -20.95
CA ARG A 25 -8.66 -52.14 -20.20
C ARG A 25 -7.53 -52.31 -21.23
N ALA A 26 -6.79 -51.24 -21.57
CA ALA A 26 -5.51 -51.37 -22.27
C ALA A 26 -4.82 -49.99 -22.25
N GLN A 27 -3.52 -50.02 -22.11
CA GLN A 27 -2.51 -48.95 -22.06
C GLN A 27 -2.95 -47.62 -22.68
N PHE A 28 -3.05 -46.59 -21.82
CA PHE A 28 -3.38 -45.23 -22.24
C PHE A 28 -2.09 -44.39 -22.33
N GLU A 29 -1.59 -44.21 -23.54
CA GLU A 29 -0.74 -43.08 -23.86
C GLU A 29 -1.64 -41.85 -24.14
N MET A 30 -1.66 -40.88 -23.20
CA MET A 30 -2.32 -39.61 -23.43
C MET A 30 -1.45 -38.75 -24.36
N THR A 31 -1.88 -38.47 -25.55
CA THR A 31 -1.20 -37.54 -26.44
C THR A 31 -1.21 -36.12 -25.86
N ARG A 32 -0.19 -35.34 -26.14
CA ARG A 32 -0.04 -33.94 -25.74
C ARG A 32 -1.29 -33.09 -25.96
N TRP A 33 -1.97 -33.30 -27.10
CA TRP A 33 -3.22 -32.63 -27.44
C TRP A 33 -4.38 -32.88 -26.45
N ARG A 34 -4.50 -34.10 -25.89
CA ARG A 34 -5.54 -34.43 -24.90
C ARG A 34 -5.25 -33.81 -23.53
N ARG A 35 -3.97 -33.70 -23.12
CA ARG A 35 -3.59 -33.03 -21.91
C ARG A 35 -3.93 -31.53 -21.97
N GLU A 36 -3.62 -30.88 -23.08
CA GLU A 36 -3.91 -29.46 -23.29
C GLU A 36 -5.42 -29.16 -23.29
N ASN A 37 -6.25 -30.06 -23.88
CA ASN A 37 -7.70 -29.88 -23.87
C ASN A 37 -8.35 -30.13 -22.51
N ILE A 38 -7.88 -31.11 -21.72
CA ILE A 38 -8.35 -31.34 -20.34
C ILE A 38 -7.99 -30.15 -19.46
N LEU A 39 -6.79 -29.61 -19.60
CA LEU A 39 -6.35 -28.41 -18.88
C LEU A 39 -7.12 -27.16 -19.32
N SER A 40 -7.46 -27.05 -20.60
CA SER A 40 -8.29 -25.95 -21.13
C SER A 40 -9.74 -26.02 -20.61
N ILE A 41 -10.33 -27.21 -20.56
CA ILE A 41 -11.69 -27.42 -20.02
C ILE A 41 -11.70 -27.16 -18.50
N ALA A 42 -10.67 -27.59 -17.78
CA ALA A 42 -10.53 -27.30 -16.37
C ALA A 42 -10.35 -25.80 -16.09
N ARG A 43 -9.56 -25.09 -16.92
CA ARG A 43 -9.43 -23.62 -16.83
C ARG A 43 -10.75 -22.90 -17.10
N GLN A 44 -11.52 -23.33 -18.10
CA GLN A 44 -12.82 -22.74 -18.40
C GLN A 44 -13.88 -23.02 -17.32
N ALA A 45 -13.82 -24.16 -16.65
CA ALA A 45 -14.67 -24.48 -15.51
C ALA A 45 -14.33 -23.65 -14.27
N ILE A 46 -13.04 -23.36 -14.04
CA ILE A 46 -12.56 -22.47 -12.97
C ILE A 46 -13.02 -21.03 -13.22
N ILE A 47 -12.95 -20.54 -14.47
CA ILE A 47 -13.40 -19.19 -14.84
C ILE A 47 -14.92 -19.04 -14.68
N ALA A 48 -15.68 -20.13 -14.81
CA ALA A 48 -17.14 -20.12 -14.67
C ALA A 48 -17.64 -20.18 -13.21
N GLY A 49 -16.74 -20.23 -12.22
CA GLY A 49 -17.10 -20.22 -10.79
C GLY A 49 -17.82 -21.48 -10.29
N ASN A 50 -17.78 -22.56 -11.07
CA ASN A 50 -18.42 -23.83 -10.70
C ASN A 50 -17.39 -24.85 -10.23
N ALA A 51 -17.55 -25.34 -9.00
CA ALA A 51 -16.70 -26.38 -8.44
C ALA A 51 -16.90 -27.72 -9.15
N CYS A 52 -15.84 -28.29 -9.69
CA CYS A 52 -15.83 -29.63 -10.24
C CYS A 52 -14.70 -30.45 -9.59
N LEU A 53 -15.06 -31.47 -8.82
CA LEU A 53 -14.10 -32.41 -8.23
C LEU A 53 -13.67 -33.43 -9.29
N LEU A 54 -12.42 -33.44 -9.71
CA LEU A 54 -11.87 -34.41 -10.66
C LEU A 54 -10.99 -35.42 -9.90
N LEU A 55 -11.47 -36.65 -9.74
CA LEU A 55 -10.70 -37.78 -9.18
C LEU A 55 -9.98 -38.51 -10.33
N LEU A 56 -8.64 -38.39 -10.38
CA LEU A 56 -7.80 -39.20 -11.28
C LEU A 56 -7.22 -40.40 -10.52
N VAL A 57 -7.61 -41.61 -10.92
CA VAL A 57 -7.03 -42.87 -10.43
C VAL A 57 -6.01 -43.37 -11.45
N THR A 58 -4.73 -43.29 -11.15
CA THR A 58 -3.65 -43.95 -11.91
C THR A 58 -3.12 -45.12 -11.11
N GLY A 59 -2.92 -46.28 -11.77
CA GLY A 59 -2.66 -47.57 -11.20
C GLY A 59 -1.64 -47.63 -10.05
N GLY A 60 -2.04 -48.13 -8.91
CA GLY A 60 -1.20 -48.53 -7.82
C GLY A 60 -0.86 -47.50 -6.75
N GLN A 61 -0.91 -46.23 -6.99
CA GLN A 61 -0.76 -45.19 -5.98
C GLN A 61 -1.96 -44.22 -6.02
N ARG A 62 -2.70 -44.15 -4.93
CA ARG A 62 -3.81 -43.18 -4.78
C ARG A 62 -3.22 -41.83 -4.45
N SER A 63 -3.11 -40.95 -5.45
CA SER A 63 -2.84 -39.54 -5.25
C SER A 63 -4.18 -38.80 -5.28
N LEU A 64 -4.66 -38.38 -4.12
CA LEU A 64 -5.78 -37.46 -3.99
C LEU A 64 -5.25 -36.05 -4.28
N LEU A 65 -5.35 -35.57 -5.52
CA LEU A 65 -5.26 -34.15 -5.82
C LEU A 65 -6.63 -33.54 -5.49
N GLY A 66 -6.82 -33.15 -4.23
CA GLY A 66 -7.92 -32.28 -3.85
C GLY A 66 -7.63 -30.90 -4.43
N ILE A 67 -8.38 -30.47 -5.43
CA ILE A 67 -8.45 -29.05 -5.76
C ILE A 67 -9.34 -28.46 -4.66
N PHE A 68 -8.72 -27.99 -3.59
CA PHE A 68 -9.42 -27.12 -2.64
C PHE A 68 -9.74 -25.84 -3.37
N GLN A 69 -11.01 -25.57 -3.57
CA GLN A 69 -11.47 -24.28 -4.07
C GLN A 69 -11.82 -23.44 -2.86
N MET A 70 -11.05 -22.40 -2.64
CA MET A 70 -11.35 -21.38 -1.63
C MET A 70 -12.78 -20.89 -1.85
N GLN A 71 -13.62 -20.97 -0.82
CA GLN A 71 -14.98 -20.44 -0.87
C GLN A 71 -14.94 -18.95 -0.53
N PHE A 72 -15.50 -18.13 -1.40
CA PHE A 72 -15.67 -16.71 -1.13
C PHE A 72 -16.95 -16.18 -1.76
N ASP A 73 -17.54 -15.20 -1.10
CA ASP A 73 -18.70 -14.47 -1.57
C ASP A 73 -18.25 -13.24 -2.37
N ARG A 74 -18.91 -13.00 -3.51
CA ARG A 74 -18.71 -11.79 -4.33
C ARG A 74 -19.85 -10.81 -4.09
N LEU A 75 -19.50 -9.54 -3.94
CA LEU A 75 -20.49 -8.48 -3.94
C LEU A 75 -20.89 -8.13 -5.39
N PRO A 76 -22.03 -7.45 -5.57
CA PRO A 76 -22.41 -6.92 -6.88
C PRO A 76 -21.29 -6.07 -7.48
N PRO A 77 -20.97 -6.26 -8.79
CA PRO A 77 -19.87 -5.52 -9.41
C PRO A 77 -20.18 -4.03 -9.49
N VAL A 78 -19.14 -3.22 -9.35
CA VAL A 78 -19.18 -1.78 -9.64
C VAL A 78 -19.14 -1.54 -11.15
N LEU A 79 -19.62 -0.37 -11.59
CA LEU A 79 -19.58 0.01 -12.99
C LEU A 79 -18.15 0.34 -13.39
N SER A 80 -17.66 -0.31 -14.45
CA SER A 80 -16.40 -0.01 -15.09
C SER A 80 -16.58 0.22 -16.58
N SER A 81 -16.01 1.29 -17.12
CA SER A 81 -15.92 1.56 -18.56
C SER A 81 -14.47 1.48 -19.07
N LEU A 82 -13.56 0.99 -18.25
CA LEU A 82 -12.17 0.80 -18.63
C LEU A 82 -12.07 -0.28 -19.70
N GLN A 83 -11.51 0.09 -20.86
CA GLN A 83 -11.26 -0.84 -21.95
C GLN A 83 -9.85 -1.42 -21.85
N PRO A 84 -9.60 -2.62 -22.38
CA PRO A 84 -8.26 -3.15 -22.54
C PRO A 84 -7.35 -2.10 -23.19
N ASN A 85 -6.17 -1.91 -22.62
CA ASN A 85 -5.21 -0.90 -23.06
C ASN A 85 -3.78 -1.43 -22.85
N ASN A 86 -2.80 -0.68 -23.32
CA ASN A 86 -1.38 -1.03 -23.23
C ASN A 86 -0.60 -0.15 -22.25
N HIS A 87 -1.29 0.55 -21.35
CA HIS A 87 -0.63 1.38 -20.35
C HIS A 87 0.14 0.47 -19.37
N PRO A 88 1.44 0.69 -19.11
CA PRO A 88 2.25 -0.21 -18.28
C PRO A 88 1.68 -0.36 -16.87
N TYR A 89 1.16 0.71 -16.27
CA TYR A 89 0.54 0.71 -14.93
C TYR A 89 -0.99 0.43 -14.95
N MET A 90 -1.49 -0.27 -15.95
CA MET A 90 -2.83 -0.87 -16.00
C MET A 90 -2.77 -2.34 -16.43
N ASN A 91 -1.55 -2.91 -16.50
CA ASN A 91 -1.29 -4.28 -16.90
C ASN A 91 -0.27 -4.93 -15.96
N GLY A 92 -0.05 -6.23 -16.10
CA GLY A 92 0.91 -6.95 -15.27
C GLY A 92 0.58 -6.85 -13.78
N ALA A 93 1.54 -6.51 -12.92
CA ALA A 93 1.37 -6.33 -11.49
C ALA A 93 0.39 -5.20 -11.13
N TRP A 94 0.19 -4.24 -12.04
CA TRP A 94 -0.70 -3.09 -11.87
C TRP A 94 -2.08 -3.27 -12.54
N THR A 95 -2.44 -4.50 -12.95
CA THR A 95 -3.78 -4.76 -13.48
C THR A 95 -4.83 -4.42 -12.42
N PRO A 96 -5.77 -3.50 -12.68
CA PRO A 96 -6.78 -3.11 -11.70
C PRO A 96 -7.64 -4.30 -11.26
N GLN A 97 -7.91 -4.40 -9.97
CA GLN A 97 -8.87 -5.33 -9.39
C GLN A 97 -10.22 -4.63 -9.26
N HIS A 98 -11.28 -5.24 -9.78
CA HIS A 98 -12.62 -4.64 -9.76
C HIS A 98 -13.62 -5.38 -8.86
N GLU A 99 -13.32 -6.61 -8.44
CA GLU A 99 -14.22 -7.43 -7.64
C GLU A 99 -14.05 -7.19 -6.15
N GLU A 100 -15.17 -7.03 -5.45
CA GLU A 100 -15.22 -7.05 -3.98
C GLU A 100 -15.61 -8.46 -3.52
N VAL A 101 -14.80 -9.05 -2.67
CA VAL A 101 -15.01 -10.42 -2.18
C VAL A 101 -14.88 -10.51 -0.66
N THR A 102 -15.41 -11.60 -0.09
CA THR A 102 -15.20 -11.99 1.30
C THR A 102 -14.93 -13.49 1.34
N ALA A 103 -13.76 -13.89 1.86
CA ALA A 103 -13.39 -15.27 2.12
C ALA A 103 -13.25 -15.47 3.63
N THR A 104 -14.04 -16.35 4.21
CA THR A 104 -14.05 -16.61 5.66
C THR A 104 -12.87 -17.45 6.12
N ALA A 105 -12.21 -18.14 5.20
CA ALA A 105 -10.97 -18.88 5.44
C ALA A 105 -10.10 -18.84 4.19
N LEU A 106 -8.79 -18.68 4.38
CA LEU A 106 -7.80 -18.69 3.32
C LEU A 106 -7.02 -20.00 3.33
N ASP A 107 -6.63 -20.48 2.14
CA ASP A 107 -5.83 -21.67 1.97
C ASP A 107 -4.33 -21.37 2.19
N VAL A 108 -3.68 -22.15 3.02
CA VAL A 108 -2.22 -22.09 3.21
C VAL A 108 -1.54 -22.85 2.07
N ILE A 109 -0.67 -22.17 1.31
CA ILE A 109 0.12 -22.75 0.22
C ILE A 109 1.33 -23.50 0.79
N GLU A 110 1.96 -22.91 1.82
CA GLU A 110 3.20 -23.40 2.40
C GLU A 110 3.31 -22.99 3.87
N GLY A 111 3.89 -23.84 4.72
CA GLY A 111 4.04 -23.60 6.15
C GLY A 111 2.74 -23.69 6.92
N ALA A 112 2.60 -22.90 7.96
CA ALA A 112 1.40 -22.79 8.78
C ALA A 112 1.27 -21.35 9.31
N ILE A 113 0.04 -20.87 9.47
CA ILE A 113 -0.22 -19.57 10.11
C ILE A 113 0.14 -19.71 11.59
N PRO A 114 1.09 -18.90 12.10
CA PRO A 114 1.45 -18.93 13.51
C PRO A 114 0.25 -18.60 14.41
N THR A 115 0.13 -19.28 15.55
CA THR A 115 -0.98 -19.05 16.49
C THR A 115 -0.78 -17.82 17.37
N ASP A 116 0.41 -17.25 17.35
CA ASP A 116 0.82 -16.06 18.11
C ASP A 116 0.78 -14.75 17.28
N ILE A 117 0.24 -14.80 16.06
CA ILE A 117 -0.16 -13.61 15.31
C ILE A 117 -1.66 -13.38 15.52
N ASP A 118 -2.05 -12.17 15.99
CA ASP A 118 -3.44 -11.79 16.23
C ASP A 118 -3.64 -10.31 15.92
N GLY A 119 -4.35 -10.02 14.85
CA GLY A 119 -4.57 -8.65 14.37
C GLY A 119 -5.02 -8.63 12.94
N ILE A 120 -5.05 -7.41 12.38
CA ILE A 120 -5.54 -7.15 11.03
C ILE A 120 -4.45 -6.48 10.20
N TYR A 121 -4.13 -7.07 9.06
CA TYR A 121 -3.36 -6.44 8.01
C TYR A 121 -4.31 -5.71 7.06
N LEU A 122 -4.07 -4.40 6.86
CA LEU A 122 -4.80 -3.54 5.93
C LEU A 122 -3.84 -3.06 4.85
N ARG A 123 -4.32 -2.97 3.62
CA ARG A 123 -3.54 -2.42 2.50
C ARG A 123 -4.43 -1.64 1.55
N ASN A 124 -3.96 -0.46 1.13
CA ASN A 124 -4.59 0.31 0.06
C ASN A 124 -3.97 -0.02 -1.30
N THR A 125 -4.79 -0.04 -2.34
CA THR A 125 -4.35 -0.25 -3.73
C THR A 125 -5.11 0.69 -4.66
N GLU A 126 -4.46 1.05 -5.78
CA GLU A 126 -5.03 1.91 -6.81
C GLU A 126 -5.66 1.07 -7.92
N ASN A 127 -6.92 1.34 -8.24
CA ASN A 127 -7.65 0.56 -9.24
C ASN A 127 -8.47 1.49 -10.16
N GLN A 128 -8.04 1.64 -11.39
CA GLN A 128 -8.73 2.49 -12.36
C GLN A 128 -10.02 1.82 -12.86
N LEU A 129 -11.15 2.52 -12.75
CA LEU A 129 -12.47 2.05 -13.19
C LEU A 129 -12.91 2.59 -14.54
N HIS A 130 -12.54 3.82 -14.85
CA HIS A 130 -12.98 4.50 -16.08
C HIS A 130 -11.81 5.00 -16.89
N LYS A 131 -12.04 5.27 -18.19
CA LYS A 131 -11.02 5.86 -19.06
C LYS A 131 -10.54 7.20 -18.46
N PRO A 132 -9.24 7.39 -18.20
CA PRO A 132 -8.71 8.64 -17.67
C PRO A 132 -8.98 9.85 -18.57
N LEU A 133 -9.15 11.05 -18.00
CA LEU A 133 -9.36 12.30 -18.75
C LEU A 133 -8.06 12.88 -19.35
N GLY A 134 -7.02 12.13 -19.42
CA GLY A 134 -5.73 12.54 -19.94
C GLY A 134 -4.71 11.43 -19.77
N ARG A 135 -3.47 11.82 -19.45
CA ARG A 135 -2.45 10.83 -19.10
C ARG A 135 -2.77 10.26 -17.72
N TYR A 136 -2.65 8.96 -17.59
CA TYR A 136 -2.84 8.23 -16.33
C TYR A 136 -1.53 8.17 -15.55
N HIS A 137 -1.60 8.45 -14.28
CA HIS A 137 -0.55 8.15 -13.30
C HIS A 137 -0.96 6.93 -12.47
N PRO A 138 -0.06 6.02 -12.05
CA PRO A 138 -0.42 4.84 -11.26
C PRO A 138 -1.21 5.16 -9.98
N PHE A 139 -1.02 6.35 -9.40
CA PHE A 139 -1.71 6.78 -8.18
C PHE A 139 -3.06 7.49 -8.43
N ASP A 140 -3.56 7.52 -9.66
CA ASP A 140 -4.87 8.11 -9.99
C ASP A 140 -6.05 7.16 -9.79
N GLY A 141 -5.80 5.86 -9.64
CA GLY A 141 -6.83 4.84 -9.48
C GLY A 141 -7.62 4.98 -8.18
N ASP A 142 -8.87 4.54 -8.18
CA ASP A 142 -9.71 4.52 -6.98
C ASP A 142 -9.15 3.58 -5.91
N GLY A 143 -9.22 4.01 -4.65
CA GLY A 143 -8.74 3.25 -3.51
C GLY A 143 -9.58 1.99 -3.26
N MET A 144 -8.91 0.87 -3.05
CA MET A 144 -9.51 -0.37 -2.58
C MET A 144 -8.73 -0.90 -1.40
N ILE A 145 -9.41 -1.06 -0.27
CA ILE A 145 -8.80 -1.62 0.93
C ILE A 145 -8.90 -3.13 0.88
N HIS A 146 -7.76 -3.79 1.04
CA HIS A 146 -7.64 -5.23 1.27
C HIS A 146 -7.35 -5.47 2.75
N GLN A 147 -8.00 -6.47 3.32
CA GLN A 147 -7.88 -6.82 4.72
C GLN A 147 -7.60 -8.32 4.86
N ILE A 148 -6.65 -8.67 5.72
CA ILE A 148 -6.53 -10.02 6.27
C ILE A 148 -6.67 -9.96 7.78
N ASP A 149 -7.62 -10.70 8.32
CA ASP A 149 -7.81 -10.89 9.78
C ASP A 149 -7.16 -12.21 10.18
N PHE A 150 -6.10 -12.12 10.99
CA PHE A 150 -5.40 -13.25 11.59
C PHE A 150 -5.94 -13.49 12.99
N ARG A 151 -6.35 -14.75 13.24
CA ARG A 151 -6.88 -15.14 14.55
C ARG A 151 -6.72 -16.64 14.79
N ASN A 152 -6.09 -17.02 15.90
CA ASN A 152 -5.98 -18.45 16.32
C ASN A 152 -5.41 -19.39 15.23
N GLY A 153 -4.39 -18.97 14.50
CA GLY A 153 -3.77 -19.76 13.43
C GLY A 153 -4.64 -19.90 12.18
N GLN A 154 -5.60 -19.02 11.99
CA GLN A 154 -6.44 -18.91 10.79
C GLN A 154 -6.36 -17.51 10.21
N ALA A 155 -6.72 -17.37 8.93
CA ALA A 155 -6.83 -16.09 8.25
C ALA A 155 -8.11 -16.03 7.43
N SER A 156 -8.75 -14.87 7.43
CA SER A 156 -9.85 -14.53 6.53
C SER A 156 -9.47 -13.31 5.70
N TYR A 157 -10.15 -13.09 4.59
CA TYR A 157 -9.87 -11.98 3.68
C TYR A 157 -11.15 -11.27 3.25
N ARG A 158 -11.03 -9.96 3.06
CA ARG A 158 -12.00 -9.15 2.32
C ARG A 158 -11.35 -7.96 1.66
N ASN A 159 -11.99 -7.43 0.62
CA ASN A 159 -11.62 -6.16 0.04
C ASN A 159 -12.85 -5.33 -0.26
N ARG A 160 -12.72 -4.00 -0.15
CA ARG A 160 -13.80 -3.06 -0.41
C ARG A 160 -13.26 -1.79 -1.05
N TRP A 161 -14.01 -1.24 -1.98
CA TRP A 161 -13.77 0.09 -2.51
C TRP A 161 -13.88 1.15 -1.42
N VAL A 162 -12.99 2.13 -1.44
CA VAL A 162 -13.21 3.37 -0.73
C VAL A 162 -14.17 4.21 -1.58
N ARG A 163 -15.43 4.27 -1.15
CA ARG A 163 -16.49 4.98 -1.87
C ARG A 163 -16.39 6.47 -1.57
N THR A 164 -15.42 7.12 -2.19
CA THR A 164 -15.26 8.57 -2.11
C THR A 164 -16.42 9.27 -2.83
N ARG A 165 -16.58 10.57 -2.60
CA ARG A 165 -17.57 11.34 -3.36
C ARG A 165 -17.24 11.36 -4.86
N CYS A 166 -15.95 11.35 -5.22
CA CYS A 166 -15.52 11.20 -6.61
C CYS A 166 -15.95 9.84 -7.18
N PHE A 167 -15.66 8.78 -6.47
CA PHE A 167 -16.07 7.42 -6.85
C PHE A 167 -17.57 7.34 -7.11
N GLU A 168 -18.40 7.76 -6.15
CA GLU A 168 -19.87 7.69 -6.27
C GLU A 168 -20.40 8.53 -7.45
N ALA A 169 -19.83 9.71 -7.68
CA ALA A 169 -20.23 10.55 -8.80
C ALA A 169 -19.83 9.94 -10.15
N GLU A 170 -18.67 9.32 -10.25
CA GLU A 170 -18.20 8.63 -11.46
C GLU A 170 -18.97 7.32 -11.70
N GLN A 171 -19.38 6.59 -10.64
CA GLN A 171 -20.29 5.45 -10.76
C GLN A 171 -21.65 5.84 -11.34
N VAL A 172 -22.19 6.99 -10.94
CA VAL A 172 -23.46 7.52 -11.52
C VAL A 172 -23.25 7.97 -12.97
N ALA A 173 -22.13 8.60 -13.28
CA ALA A 173 -21.85 9.10 -14.63
C ALA A 173 -21.43 8.02 -15.63
N GLY A 174 -20.85 6.91 -15.16
CA GLY A 174 -20.28 5.85 -15.99
C GLY A 174 -18.98 6.26 -16.71
N GLU A 175 -18.35 7.34 -16.26
CA GLU A 175 -17.12 7.88 -16.86
C GLU A 175 -16.32 8.70 -15.84
N SER A 176 -15.01 8.93 -16.13
CA SER A 176 -14.18 9.84 -15.34
C SER A 176 -14.67 11.29 -15.44
N LEU A 177 -14.78 11.96 -14.30
CA LEU A 177 -15.23 13.35 -14.18
C LEU A 177 -14.12 14.29 -13.76
N TRP A 178 -13.05 13.80 -13.12
CA TRP A 178 -11.90 14.59 -12.69
C TRP A 178 -10.62 14.12 -13.33
N GLY A 179 -9.71 15.06 -13.53
CA GLY A 179 -8.35 14.79 -13.98
C GLY A 179 -7.51 14.19 -12.85
N GLY A 180 -6.59 13.29 -13.19
CA GLY A 180 -5.54 12.81 -12.31
C GLY A 180 -4.31 13.72 -12.32
N LEU A 181 -3.24 13.29 -11.68
CA LEU A 181 -1.99 14.04 -11.50
C LEU A 181 -1.35 14.53 -12.77
N MET A 182 -1.29 13.66 -13.78
CA MET A 182 -0.67 13.97 -15.08
C MET A 182 -1.60 14.75 -16.01
N ALA A 183 -2.89 14.77 -15.73
CA ALA A 183 -3.88 15.51 -16.52
C ALA A 183 -4.04 16.95 -16.04
N GLY A 184 -3.87 17.18 -14.75
CA GLY A 184 -4.08 18.45 -14.09
C GLY A 184 -5.56 18.85 -13.97
N PRO A 185 -5.86 19.87 -13.13
CA PRO A 185 -7.23 20.26 -12.80
C PRO A 185 -8.02 20.81 -13.97
N GLY A 186 -7.38 21.44 -14.95
CA GLY A 186 -8.02 21.99 -16.14
C GLY A 186 -8.68 20.95 -17.06
N LYS A 187 -8.44 19.66 -16.86
CA LYS A 187 -9.11 18.57 -17.58
C LYS A 187 -10.38 18.06 -16.91
N SER A 188 -10.63 18.47 -15.68
CA SER A 188 -11.82 18.05 -14.94
C SER A 188 -13.11 18.60 -15.57
N LYS A 189 -14.12 17.75 -15.67
CA LYS A 189 -15.46 18.08 -16.20
C LYS A 189 -16.34 18.76 -15.16
N ARG A 190 -15.94 18.71 -13.89
CA ARG A 190 -16.63 19.33 -12.76
C ARG A 190 -15.64 20.10 -11.90
N PRO A 191 -16.08 21.10 -11.14
CA PRO A 191 -15.25 21.73 -10.14
C PRO A 191 -14.74 20.70 -9.15
N GLY A 192 -13.69 21.05 -8.41
CA GLY A 192 -13.00 20.16 -7.52
C GLY A 192 -13.86 19.47 -6.50
N PHE A 193 -13.36 18.38 -6.01
CA PHE A 193 -14.03 17.50 -5.07
C PHE A 193 -13.12 17.26 -3.85
N GLY A 194 -13.74 17.04 -2.68
CA GLY A 194 -13.00 17.01 -1.41
C GLY A 194 -12.43 18.39 -1.07
N ALA A 195 -11.37 18.43 -0.28
CA ALA A 195 -10.81 19.67 0.25
C ALA A 195 -10.01 20.48 -0.78
N HIS A 196 -9.42 19.85 -1.77
CA HIS A 196 -8.43 20.48 -2.64
C HIS A 196 -8.84 20.67 -4.08
N GLY A 197 -10.03 20.58 -4.38
CA GLY A 197 -10.64 20.87 -5.65
C GLY A 197 -9.79 20.82 -6.93
N GLY A 198 -10.33 20.35 -8.01
CA GLY A 198 -9.71 20.31 -9.32
C GLY A 198 -9.13 18.96 -9.72
N LEU A 199 -8.68 18.14 -8.78
CA LEU A 199 -8.26 16.76 -9.02
C LEU A 199 -9.19 15.78 -8.32
N LYS A 200 -9.15 14.53 -8.77
CA LYS A 200 -9.84 13.42 -8.13
C LYS A 200 -9.30 13.17 -6.73
N ASP A 201 -10.18 13.06 -5.75
CA ASP A 201 -9.85 12.44 -4.47
C ASP A 201 -10.15 10.94 -4.59
N SER A 202 -9.10 10.15 -4.75
CA SER A 202 -9.21 8.70 -4.90
C SER A 202 -9.09 7.94 -3.59
N SER A 203 -8.61 8.59 -2.50
CA SER A 203 -8.37 7.96 -1.20
C SER A 203 -7.61 6.64 -1.31
N SER A 204 -6.58 6.61 -2.15
CA SER A 204 -5.89 5.39 -2.56
C SER A 204 -4.48 5.25 -1.99
N THR A 205 -4.00 6.25 -1.21
CA THR A 205 -2.59 6.27 -0.82
C THR A 205 -2.32 5.49 0.44
N ASP A 206 -2.94 5.84 1.57
CA ASP A 206 -2.58 5.28 2.86
C ASP A 206 -3.81 4.80 3.63
N ILE A 207 -3.59 3.93 4.59
CA ILE A 207 -4.59 3.38 5.50
C ILE A 207 -3.98 3.22 6.88
N ILE A 208 -4.57 3.85 7.88
CA ILE A 208 -4.14 3.75 9.28
C ILE A 208 -5.30 3.39 10.19
N VAL A 209 -5.03 3.00 11.42
CA VAL A 209 -6.05 2.80 12.46
C VAL A 209 -5.87 3.81 13.57
N HIS A 210 -6.95 4.55 13.87
CA HIS A 210 -7.00 5.50 14.98
C HIS A 210 -8.35 5.38 15.70
N GLY A 211 -8.34 5.33 17.03
CA GLY A 211 -9.55 5.18 17.83
C GLY A 211 -10.39 3.95 17.43
N GLY A 212 -9.75 2.84 17.05
CA GLY A 212 -10.42 1.62 16.58
C GLY A 212 -11.07 1.72 15.20
N LYS A 213 -10.82 2.79 14.43
CA LYS A 213 -11.34 2.99 13.07
C LYS A 213 -10.19 3.02 12.07
N ALA A 214 -10.39 2.38 10.93
CA ALA A 214 -9.50 2.50 9.79
C ALA A 214 -9.81 3.82 9.05
N ILE A 215 -8.78 4.56 8.66
CA ILE A 215 -8.91 5.84 7.96
C ILE A 215 -8.08 5.74 6.69
N SER A 216 -8.74 5.81 5.56
CA SER A 216 -8.11 5.87 4.23
C SER A 216 -7.90 7.32 3.81
N THR A 217 -6.71 7.63 3.28
CA THR A 217 -6.27 8.99 2.95
C THR A 217 -5.69 9.09 1.55
N PHE A 218 -5.51 10.33 1.09
CA PHE A 218 -4.95 10.65 -0.22
C PHE A 218 -3.85 11.72 -0.09
N TYR A 219 -2.68 11.47 -0.67
CA TYR A 219 -1.52 12.32 -0.49
C TYR A 219 -1.66 13.76 -1.04
N MET A 220 -2.59 13.99 -1.97
CA MET A 220 -2.92 15.35 -2.44
C MET A 220 -3.97 16.04 -1.55
N CYS A 221 -4.05 15.67 -0.27
CA CYS A 221 -4.95 16.22 0.74
C CYS A 221 -6.42 15.99 0.39
N GLY A 222 -6.83 14.73 0.44
CA GLY A 222 -8.23 14.33 0.30
C GLY A 222 -9.02 14.41 1.61
N GLU A 223 -10.21 13.88 1.55
CA GLU A 223 -11.04 13.61 2.73
C GLU A 223 -10.58 12.31 3.40
N GLY A 224 -10.47 12.25 4.72
CA GLY A 224 -10.15 11.01 5.44
C GLY A 224 -11.40 10.12 5.57
N TYR A 225 -11.47 9.03 4.81
CA TYR A 225 -12.62 8.13 4.82
C TYR A 225 -12.50 7.07 5.90
N VAL A 226 -13.52 6.96 6.73
CA VAL A 226 -13.57 6.05 7.88
C VAL A 226 -14.21 4.73 7.50
N LEU A 227 -13.54 3.63 7.83
CA LEU A 227 -14.05 2.27 7.69
C LEU A 227 -13.93 1.51 9.03
N ASP A 228 -14.81 0.54 9.23
CA ASP A 228 -14.63 -0.45 10.28
C ASP A 228 -13.50 -1.41 9.87
N PRO A 229 -12.42 -1.57 10.64
CA PRO A 229 -11.28 -2.38 10.23
C PRO A 229 -11.57 -3.88 10.16
N GLU A 230 -12.62 -4.39 10.82
CA GLU A 230 -12.98 -5.81 10.80
C GLU A 230 -13.95 -6.14 9.65
N THR A 231 -14.83 -5.21 9.27
CA THR A 231 -15.88 -5.44 8.26
C THR A 231 -15.63 -4.70 6.94
N LEU A 232 -14.80 -3.67 6.97
CA LEU A 232 -14.60 -2.66 5.93
C LEU A 232 -15.91 -1.91 5.56
N GLU A 233 -16.89 -1.88 6.46
CA GLU A 233 -18.06 -1.01 6.32
C GLU A 233 -17.62 0.44 6.43
N GLN A 234 -18.00 1.26 5.45
CA GLN A 234 -17.61 2.67 5.41
C GLN A 234 -18.61 3.55 6.17
N HIS A 235 -18.09 4.46 7.00
CA HIS A 235 -18.86 5.35 7.86
C HIS A 235 -18.78 6.84 7.43
N GLY A 236 -18.34 7.13 6.22
CA GLY A 236 -18.19 8.48 5.69
C GLY A 236 -16.83 9.10 6.00
N VAL A 237 -16.77 10.43 6.10
CA VAL A 237 -15.56 11.20 6.36
C VAL A 237 -15.38 11.38 7.87
N ALA A 238 -14.14 11.30 8.37
CA ALA A 238 -13.82 11.56 9.77
C ALA A 238 -14.23 12.99 10.15
N PRO A 239 -15.03 13.17 11.21
CA PRO A 239 -15.62 14.47 11.54
C PRO A 239 -14.61 15.55 11.94
N TRP A 240 -13.39 15.15 12.27
CA TRP A 240 -12.30 16.05 12.65
C TRP A 240 -11.46 16.54 11.45
N VAL A 241 -11.65 15.98 10.25
CA VAL A 241 -10.92 16.40 9.05
C VAL A 241 -11.29 17.84 8.71
N PRO A 242 -10.30 18.75 8.60
CA PRO A 242 -10.58 20.14 8.24
C PRO A 242 -11.08 20.26 6.79
N LEU A 243 -11.67 21.42 6.46
CA LEU A 243 -12.17 21.68 5.09
C LEU A 243 -11.07 21.60 4.03
N ASP A 244 -9.83 21.89 4.42
CA ASP A 244 -8.65 21.77 3.54
C ASP A 244 -8.14 20.33 3.42
N GLY A 245 -8.83 19.35 3.99
CA GLY A 245 -8.49 17.94 3.97
C GLY A 245 -7.27 17.59 4.79
N ILE A 246 -6.80 16.35 4.63
CA ILE A 246 -5.56 15.85 5.22
C ILE A 246 -4.72 15.18 4.15
N SER A 247 -3.40 15.30 4.27
CA SER A 247 -2.46 14.52 3.45
C SER A 247 -2.50 13.05 3.87
N ALA A 248 -1.97 12.16 3.05
CA ALA A 248 -1.59 10.83 3.48
C ALA A 248 -0.51 10.91 4.58
N HIS A 249 -0.19 9.77 5.17
CA HIS A 249 0.81 9.60 6.22
C HIS A 249 0.54 10.34 7.54
N PRO A 250 -0.72 10.41 8.03
CA PRO A 250 -0.92 10.76 9.42
C PRO A 250 -0.23 9.72 10.29
N LYS A 251 0.25 10.12 11.47
CA LYS A 251 0.96 9.23 12.39
C LYS A 251 0.16 9.07 13.67
N VAL A 252 0.12 7.86 14.21
CA VAL A 252 -0.52 7.56 15.50
C VAL A 252 0.56 7.20 16.52
N ASP A 253 0.51 7.83 17.67
CA ASP A 253 1.31 7.42 18.83
C ASP A 253 0.52 6.42 19.66
N ASP A 254 0.84 5.14 19.55
CA ASP A 254 0.12 4.06 20.23
C ASP A 254 0.09 4.17 21.77
N ARG A 255 0.97 4.97 22.36
CA ARG A 255 0.98 5.19 23.82
C ARG A 255 -0.05 6.22 24.28
N THR A 256 -0.20 7.30 23.51
CA THR A 256 -1.13 8.38 23.84
C THR A 256 -2.45 8.21 23.12
N GLY A 257 -2.48 7.41 22.03
CA GLY A 257 -3.60 7.28 21.13
C GLY A 257 -3.83 8.53 20.26
N GLU A 258 -2.93 9.51 20.31
CA GLU A 258 -3.05 10.72 19.50
C GLU A 258 -2.66 10.48 18.06
N LEU A 259 -3.41 11.10 17.15
CA LEU A 259 -3.09 11.14 15.73
C LEU A 259 -2.54 12.53 15.38
N MET A 260 -1.37 12.56 14.74
CA MET A 260 -0.78 13.77 14.17
C MET A 260 -1.01 13.74 12.66
N PHE A 261 -1.40 14.88 12.09
CA PHE A 261 -1.62 15.03 10.65
C PHE A 261 -1.14 16.39 10.14
N PHE A 262 -1.02 16.49 8.84
CA PHE A 262 -0.80 17.75 8.15
C PHE A 262 -1.67 17.85 6.91
N ASN A 263 -1.83 19.05 6.42
CA ASN A 263 -2.29 19.31 5.06
C ASN A 263 -1.44 20.41 4.42
N TYR A 264 -1.53 20.50 3.11
CA TYR A 264 -0.82 21.51 2.36
C TYR A 264 -1.65 22.03 1.18
N SER A 265 -1.33 23.23 0.73
CA SER A 265 -2.09 23.93 -0.29
C SER A 265 -1.17 24.76 -1.20
N LYS A 266 -1.67 25.10 -2.39
CA LYS A 266 -1.04 26.08 -3.29
C LYS A 266 -1.35 27.53 -2.89
N HIS A 267 -2.15 27.73 -1.85
CA HIS A 267 -2.57 29.02 -1.32
C HIS A 267 -2.10 29.18 0.13
N ALA A 268 -1.73 30.42 0.51
CA ALA A 268 -1.32 30.71 1.88
C ALA A 268 -2.44 30.33 2.90
N PRO A 269 -2.06 29.78 4.06
CA PRO A 269 -0.71 29.68 4.64
C PRO A 269 0.14 28.50 4.12
N TYR A 270 -0.27 27.80 3.13
CA TYR A 270 0.38 26.69 2.42
C TYR A 270 0.46 25.36 3.19
N MET A 271 0.49 25.35 4.51
CA MET A 271 0.56 24.13 5.30
C MET A 271 -0.05 24.35 6.69
N HIS A 272 -0.72 23.30 7.20
CA HIS A 272 -1.14 23.23 8.59
C HIS A 272 -0.67 21.93 9.22
N TYR A 273 -0.49 21.97 10.51
CA TYR A 273 -0.25 20.81 11.38
C TYR A 273 -1.40 20.67 12.35
N GLY A 274 -1.83 19.44 12.64
CA GLY A 274 -2.90 19.16 13.58
C GLY A 274 -2.67 17.91 14.43
N VAL A 275 -3.31 17.90 15.60
CA VAL A 275 -3.35 16.76 16.53
C VAL A 275 -4.80 16.43 16.85
N VAL A 276 -5.11 15.16 16.87
CA VAL A 276 -6.43 14.60 17.20
C VAL A 276 -6.29 13.68 18.40
N SER A 277 -7.15 13.84 19.40
CA SER A 277 -7.18 12.96 20.57
C SER A 277 -7.66 11.54 20.23
N PRO A 278 -7.44 10.54 21.09
CA PRO A 278 -7.97 9.19 20.92
C PRO A 278 -9.48 9.14 20.65
N GLU A 279 -10.24 10.11 21.19
CA GLU A 279 -11.69 10.23 21.03
C GLU A 279 -12.10 10.95 19.74
N GLY A 280 -11.14 11.33 18.89
CA GLY A 280 -11.41 12.02 17.62
C GLY A 280 -11.70 13.52 17.77
N GLN A 281 -11.14 14.20 18.80
CA GLN A 281 -11.25 15.65 18.97
C GLN A 281 -9.98 16.33 18.51
N VAL A 282 -10.09 17.38 17.70
CA VAL A 282 -8.93 18.22 17.32
C VAL A 282 -8.46 18.98 18.57
N THR A 283 -7.25 18.67 19.04
CA THR A 283 -6.62 19.31 20.19
C THR A 283 -5.62 20.42 19.80
N SER A 284 -5.11 20.36 18.56
CA SER A 284 -4.26 21.38 17.97
C SER A 284 -4.50 21.46 16.46
N TYR A 285 -4.53 22.69 15.92
CA TYR A 285 -4.53 22.92 14.47
C TYR A 285 -3.92 24.29 14.19
N ILE A 286 -2.69 24.31 13.71
CA ILE A 286 -1.89 25.53 13.55
C ILE A 286 -1.34 25.68 12.14
N PRO A 287 -1.21 26.91 11.61
CA PRO A 287 -0.49 27.14 10.38
C PRO A 287 1.02 26.94 10.57
N VAL A 288 1.66 26.31 9.59
CA VAL A 288 3.12 26.17 9.49
C VAL A 288 3.62 27.13 8.42
N PRO A 289 4.36 28.18 8.79
CA PRO A 289 4.72 29.24 7.86
C PRO A 289 5.71 28.75 6.80
N LEU A 290 5.30 28.78 5.54
CA LEU A 290 6.12 28.46 4.38
C LEU A 290 6.28 29.69 3.47
N PRO A 291 7.41 29.81 2.74
CA PRO A 291 7.63 30.93 1.83
C PRO A 291 6.82 30.83 0.52
N GLY A 292 6.12 29.72 0.30
CA GLY A 292 5.34 29.45 -0.90
C GLY A 292 4.83 28.02 -0.91
N PRO A 293 4.11 27.60 -1.97
CA PRO A 293 3.54 26.26 -2.07
C PRO A 293 4.66 25.20 -2.13
N ARG A 294 4.62 24.25 -1.25
CA ARG A 294 5.55 23.10 -1.16
C ARG A 294 4.81 21.81 -1.42
N LEU A 295 5.54 20.79 -1.85
CA LEU A 295 5.04 19.43 -1.99
C LEU A 295 5.64 18.55 -0.88
N PRO A 296 5.17 18.62 0.36
CA PRO A 296 5.51 17.64 1.38
C PRO A 296 4.79 16.33 1.08
N HIS A 297 5.40 15.20 1.43
CA HIS A 297 4.78 13.90 1.20
C HIS A 297 4.45 13.21 2.51
N ASP A 298 5.38 13.19 3.44
CA ASP A 298 5.27 12.50 4.72
C ASP A 298 5.69 13.40 5.90
N MET A 299 5.45 12.94 7.12
CA MET A 299 5.87 13.55 8.37
C MET A 299 6.45 12.50 9.33
N ALA A 300 7.18 12.94 10.33
CA ALA A 300 7.63 12.09 11.42
C ALA A 300 7.22 12.68 12.78
N PHE A 301 7.36 11.89 13.84
CA PHE A 301 7.18 12.37 15.23
C PHE A 301 8.11 11.66 16.20
N SER A 302 8.48 12.36 17.26
CA SER A 302 9.09 11.84 18.47
C SER A 302 8.12 11.99 19.64
N GLU A 303 8.54 11.66 20.83
CA GLU A 303 7.70 11.77 22.03
C GLU A 303 7.11 13.19 22.20
N ASN A 304 7.94 14.24 22.00
CA ASN A 304 7.53 15.62 22.21
C ASN A 304 7.43 16.47 20.94
N TRP A 305 7.93 15.99 19.81
CA TRP A 305 8.01 16.77 18.57
C TRP A 305 7.31 16.09 17.40
N SER A 306 6.64 16.89 16.59
CA SER A 306 6.24 16.51 15.24
C SER A 306 7.15 17.21 14.24
N ILE A 307 7.51 16.50 13.15
CA ILE A 307 8.49 16.97 12.19
C ILE A 307 7.83 17.04 10.82
N LEU A 308 7.70 18.25 10.30
CA LEU A 308 7.26 18.51 8.92
C LEU A 308 8.44 19.02 8.10
N ASN A 309 8.25 19.08 6.80
CA ASN A 309 9.33 19.41 5.87
C ASN A 309 8.95 20.51 4.88
N SER A 310 9.95 21.19 4.38
CA SER A 310 9.90 22.15 3.29
C SER A 310 11.07 21.85 2.36
N PHE A 311 10.86 20.89 1.46
CA PHE A 311 11.86 20.49 0.50
C PHE A 311 11.99 21.49 -0.65
N PRO A 312 13.12 21.50 -1.37
CA PRO A 312 13.31 22.29 -2.58
C PRO A 312 12.46 21.80 -3.76
N MET A 313 11.55 20.85 -3.56
CA MET A 313 10.55 20.38 -4.53
C MET A 313 9.26 21.16 -4.36
N PHE A 314 8.94 22.08 -5.26
CA PHE A 314 7.73 22.90 -5.15
C PHE A 314 7.21 23.45 -6.48
N TRP A 315 5.97 23.92 -6.44
CA TRP A 315 5.34 24.61 -7.56
C TRP A 315 5.86 26.03 -7.67
N ASP A 316 6.28 26.40 -8.87
CA ASP A 316 6.62 27.79 -9.19
C ASP A 316 5.38 28.68 -9.17
N ALA A 317 5.38 29.75 -8.38
CA ALA A 317 4.23 30.63 -8.21
C ALA A 317 3.83 31.35 -9.51
N GLU A 318 4.79 31.69 -10.40
CA GLU A 318 4.49 32.29 -11.70
C GLU A 318 3.90 31.25 -12.67
N ALA A 319 4.43 30.02 -12.66
CA ALA A 319 3.88 28.93 -13.46
C ALA A 319 2.41 28.61 -13.07
N LEU A 320 2.09 28.65 -11.77
CA LEU A 320 0.71 28.45 -11.29
C LEU A 320 -0.27 29.51 -11.81
N LYS A 321 0.16 30.77 -12.03
CA LYS A 321 -0.68 31.81 -12.64
C LYS A 321 -1.07 31.50 -14.10
N HIS A 322 -0.30 30.63 -14.74
CA HIS A 322 -0.53 30.15 -16.11
C HIS A 322 -1.13 28.73 -16.14
N ASP A 323 -1.73 28.27 -15.03
CA ASP A 323 -2.32 26.93 -14.88
C ASP A 323 -1.32 25.77 -15.12
N ILE A 324 -0.03 26.00 -14.82
CA ILE A 324 1.03 24.99 -14.91
C ILE A 324 1.27 24.42 -13.51
N HIS A 325 0.79 23.19 -13.27
CA HIS A 325 0.79 22.53 -11.96
C HIS A 325 1.88 21.45 -11.83
N VAL A 326 3.06 21.70 -12.35
CA VAL A 326 4.21 20.77 -12.28
C VAL A 326 5.18 21.21 -11.17
N PRO A 327 5.38 20.41 -10.11
CA PRO A 327 6.42 20.69 -9.13
C PRO A 327 7.81 20.43 -9.74
N ARG A 328 8.81 21.15 -9.27
CA ARG A 328 10.21 21.01 -9.71
C ARG A 328 11.16 21.12 -8.53
N MET A 329 12.33 20.49 -8.68
CA MET A 329 13.46 20.81 -7.82
C MET A 329 14.01 22.21 -8.14
N HIS A 330 14.31 22.97 -7.09
CA HIS A 330 14.88 24.31 -7.18
C HIS A 330 16.30 24.29 -6.61
N GLU A 331 17.28 24.50 -7.48
CA GLU A 331 18.69 24.52 -7.11
C GLU A 331 18.98 25.66 -6.12
N GLY A 332 19.93 25.41 -5.20
CA GLY A 332 20.36 26.40 -4.22
C GLY A 332 19.38 26.65 -3.06
N VAL A 333 18.28 25.92 -3.00
CA VAL A 333 17.34 25.95 -1.88
C VAL A 333 17.63 24.76 -0.97
N PRO A 334 17.91 24.95 0.35
CA PRO A 334 18.12 23.84 1.27
C PRO A 334 16.82 23.08 1.56
N SER A 335 16.93 21.82 1.93
CA SER A 335 15.87 21.13 2.66
C SER A 335 15.72 21.77 4.03
N ARG A 336 14.48 21.95 4.52
CA ARG A 336 14.21 22.48 5.85
C ARG A 336 13.21 21.61 6.57
N PHE A 337 13.46 21.40 7.85
CA PHE A 337 12.59 20.65 8.74
C PHE A 337 12.02 21.54 9.83
N ALA A 338 10.70 21.51 9.99
CA ALA A 338 9.96 22.18 11.04
C ALA A 338 9.77 21.20 12.20
N LEU A 339 10.48 21.40 13.29
CA LEU A 339 10.25 20.71 14.55
C LEU A 339 9.22 21.50 15.35
N ILE A 340 8.06 20.91 15.55
CA ILE A 340 6.90 21.50 16.20
C ILE A 340 6.68 20.78 17.52
N PRO A 341 6.72 21.47 18.68
CA PRO A 341 6.28 20.84 19.93
C PRO A 341 4.87 20.26 19.71
N ARG A 342 4.62 19.03 20.09
CA ARG A 342 3.39 18.28 19.68
C ARG A 342 2.11 19.10 19.87
N HIS A 343 1.98 19.85 20.97
CA HIS A 343 0.85 20.74 21.27
C HIS A 343 1.26 22.23 21.26
N GLY A 344 2.38 22.55 20.59
CA GLY A 344 2.90 23.91 20.50
C GLY A 344 2.08 24.79 19.57
N LYS A 345 2.49 26.05 19.49
CA LYS A 345 1.93 27.07 18.61
C LYS A 345 2.87 27.34 17.43
N THR A 346 2.42 28.11 16.48
CA THR A 346 3.21 28.52 15.29
C THR A 346 4.54 29.18 15.67
N GLU A 347 4.55 30.00 16.72
CA GLU A 347 5.76 30.69 17.23
C GLU A 347 6.78 29.77 17.90
N ASP A 348 6.37 28.56 18.29
CA ASP A 348 7.25 27.56 18.93
C ASP A 348 7.98 26.69 17.91
N ILE A 349 7.68 26.83 16.61
CA ILE A 349 8.27 26.03 15.53
C ILE A 349 9.76 26.35 15.41
N ARG A 350 10.59 25.31 15.44
CA ARG A 350 12.03 25.40 15.22
C ARG A 350 12.38 24.85 13.85
N TRP A 351 13.11 25.66 13.07
CA TRP A 351 13.52 25.29 11.72
C TRP A 351 14.99 24.87 11.67
N PHE A 352 15.24 23.75 11.00
CA PHE A 352 16.57 23.21 10.76
C PHE A 352 16.80 23.07 9.27
N GLU A 353 18.00 23.45 8.80
CA GLU A 353 18.41 23.29 7.41
C GLU A 353 19.22 22.02 7.24
N ALA A 354 19.08 21.37 6.08
CA ALA A 354 19.76 20.14 5.70
C ALA A 354 20.11 20.13 4.22
N THR A 355 20.88 19.15 3.80
CA THR A 355 21.25 18.92 2.40
C THR A 355 20.01 18.88 1.52
N PRO A 356 20.01 19.57 0.36
CA PRO A 356 18.90 19.53 -0.57
C PRO A 356 18.59 18.11 -1.04
N THR A 357 17.35 17.70 -0.85
CA THR A 357 16.83 16.40 -1.29
C THR A 357 15.30 16.46 -1.41
N TYR A 358 14.71 15.36 -1.82
CA TYR A 358 13.30 15.05 -1.62
C TYR A 358 13.19 13.72 -0.86
N VAL A 359 12.21 13.60 0.00
CA VAL A 359 11.95 12.37 0.76
C VAL A 359 10.50 12.00 0.56
N LEU A 360 10.25 10.77 0.13
CA LEU A 360 8.90 10.22 0.12
C LEU A 360 8.53 9.78 1.53
N HIS A 361 9.31 8.91 2.17
CA HIS A 361 8.90 8.33 3.44
C HIS A 361 9.94 8.49 4.54
N PHE A 362 9.43 8.85 5.75
CA PHE A 362 10.16 8.78 7.00
C PHE A 362 9.77 7.52 7.76
N LEU A 363 10.74 6.94 8.46
CA LEU A 363 10.58 5.70 9.19
C LEU A 363 10.15 5.94 10.64
N ASN A 364 10.93 6.77 11.32
CA ASN A 364 10.73 7.07 12.74
C ASN A 364 11.51 8.31 13.13
N ALA A 365 11.13 8.93 14.26
CA ALA A 365 11.97 9.89 14.93
C ALA A 365 11.96 9.64 16.46
N TYR A 366 13.02 10.06 17.14
CA TYR A 366 13.15 9.91 18.59
C TYR A 366 14.08 10.97 19.16
N GLU A 367 14.09 11.10 20.48
CA GLU A 367 14.92 12.07 21.19
C GLU A 367 16.10 11.36 21.86
N GLU A 368 17.30 11.95 21.73
CA GLU A 368 18.53 11.45 22.32
C GLU A 368 19.36 12.62 22.86
N GLY A 369 19.28 12.87 24.16
CA GLY A 369 19.88 14.06 24.78
C GLY A 369 19.26 15.35 24.26
N ASP A 370 20.08 16.25 23.72
CA ASP A 370 19.64 17.50 23.10
C ASP A 370 19.31 17.38 21.61
N GLU A 371 19.27 16.14 21.07
CA GLU A 371 19.00 15.91 19.65
C GLU A 371 17.64 15.24 19.43
N VAL A 372 16.95 15.66 18.37
CA VAL A 372 15.89 14.89 17.73
C VAL A 372 16.51 14.16 16.55
N VAL A 373 16.41 12.84 16.55
CA VAL A 373 16.95 11.95 15.52
C VAL A 373 15.81 11.45 14.65
N MET A 374 15.98 11.48 13.33
CA MET A 374 14.96 11.05 12.37
C MET A 374 15.60 10.21 11.29
N ASP A 375 14.97 9.07 10.96
CA ASP A 375 15.37 8.17 9.87
C ASP A 375 14.36 8.22 8.72
N GLY A 376 14.85 8.10 7.49
CA GLY A 376 14.05 8.13 6.28
C GLY A 376 14.88 7.83 5.04
N TYR A 377 14.31 8.06 3.85
CA TYR A 377 14.98 7.76 2.58
C TYR A 377 15.39 9.03 1.85
N PHE A 378 16.69 9.35 1.92
CA PHE A 378 17.28 10.48 1.19
C PHE A 378 17.43 10.11 -0.29
N GLN A 379 16.82 10.88 -1.19
CA GLN A 379 16.99 10.74 -2.63
C GLN A 379 18.28 11.43 -3.08
N ASP A 380 19.25 10.65 -3.60
CA ASP A 380 20.50 11.20 -4.13
C ASP A 380 20.26 12.00 -5.43
N ASP A 381 19.18 11.68 -6.17
CA ASP A 381 18.82 12.34 -7.43
C ASP A 381 17.31 12.63 -7.46
N PRO A 382 16.82 13.63 -6.71
CA PRO A 382 15.38 13.91 -6.62
C PRO A 382 14.78 14.55 -7.88
N SER A 383 15.60 14.81 -8.91
CA SER A 383 15.18 15.34 -10.21
C SER A 383 15.91 14.62 -11.34
N PRO A 384 15.63 13.31 -11.55
CA PRO A 384 16.31 12.54 -12.56
C PRO A 384 16.07 13.14 -13.96
N PRO A 385 17.06 13.08 -14.85
CA PRO A 385 16.90 13.56 -16.22
C PRO A 385 15.83 12.74 -16.94
N PRO A 386 15.12 13.34 -17.90
CA PRO A 386 14.21 12.59 -18.77
C PRO A 386 14.98 11.47 -19.49
N LEU A 387 14.35 10.32 -19.65
CA LEU A 387 14.91 9.22 -20.45
C LEU A 387 15.05 9.68 -21.92
N GLU A 388 16.23 9.53 -22.51
CA GLU A 388 16.58 10.07 -23.84
C GLU A 388 15.69 9.54 -24.97
N ASP A 389 15.24 8.28 -24.89
CA ASP A 389 14.39 7.62 -25.89
C ASP A 389 12.93 7.44 -25.45
N ALA A 390 12.46 8.30 -24.56
CA ALA A 390 11.15 8.14 -23.94
C ALA A 390 10.00 8.38 -24.93
N ASN A 391 9.26 7.31 -25.25
CA ASN A 391 7.91 7.45 -25.81
C ASN A 391 7.01 8.22 -24.82
N GLY A 392 5.75 8.48 -25.17
CA GLY A 392 4.84 9.29 -24.34
C GLY A 392 4.67 8.86 -22.87
N TYR A 393 5.13 7.68 -22.47
CA TYR A 393 5.16 7.20 -21.08
C TYR A 393 6.54 7.32 -20.42
N GLY A 394 7.61 7.43 -21.20
CA GLY A 394 8.96 7.38 -20.67
C GLY A 394 9.29 8.54 -19.71
N HIS A 395 8.73 9.72 -19.95
CA HIS A 395 8.85 10.83 -18.99
C HIS A 395 8.16 10.52 -17.66
N MET A 396 6.99 9.87 -17.69
CA MET A 396 6.29 9.46 -16.48
C MET A 396 7.06 8.36 -15.74
N LEU A 397 7.58 7.37 -16.49
CA LEU A 397 8.32 6.25 -15.91
C LEU A 397 9.56 6.71 -15.14
N ALA A 398 10.25 7.77 -15.59
CA ALA A 398 11.37 8.35 -14.85
C ALA A 398 10.96 8.92 -13.48
N TYR A 399 9.71 9.38 -13.33
CA TYR A 399 9.17 9.94 -12.09
C TYR A 399 8.43 8.93 -11.20
N VAL A 400 8.44 7.65 -11.52
CA VAL A 400 7.92 6.56 -10.69
C VAL A 400 8.94 5.43 -10.51
N ASP A 401 10.13 5.53 -11.13
CA ASP A 401 11.23 4.60 -10.97
C ASP A 401 12.12 5.00 -9.80
N GLU A 402 12.05 4.27 -8.70
CA GLU A 402 12.85 4.54 -7.51
C GLU A 402 14.37 4.47 -7.78
N HIS A 403 14.81 3.66 -8.75
CA HIS A 403 16.22 3.64 -9.16
C HIS A 403 16.68 4.94 -9.82
N SER A 404 15.78 5.71 -10.41
CA SER A 404 16.08 7.04 -10.94
C SER A 404 16.31 8.05 -9.81
N PHE A 405 15.54 7.98 -8.73
CA PHE A 405 15.66 8.87 -7.57
C PHE A 405 16.75 8.46 -6.60
N LYS A 406 17.10 7.17 -6.57
CA LYS A 406 18.12 6.58 -5.68
C LYS A 406 17.85 6.85 -4.19
N PRO A 407 16.68 6.52 -3.66
CA PRO A 407 16.39 6.65 -2.24
C PRO A 407 17.25 5.68 -1.44
N LYS A 408 17.86 6.16 -0.37
CA LYS A 408 18.78 5.41 0.47
C LYS A 408 18.53 5.72 1.93
N LEU A 409 18.67 4.73 2.79
CA LEU A 409 18.48 4.88 4.22
C LEU A 409 19.45 5.91 4.80
N HIS A 410 18.88 6.91 5.48
CA HIS A 410 19.57 8.10 5.93
C HIS A 410 19.04 8.57 7.28
N ARG A 411 19.89 9.20 8.08
CA ARG A 411 19.60 9.76 9.39
C ARG A 411 19.90 11.24 9.43
N TRP A 412 18.95 12.02 9.95
CA TRP A 412 19.09 13.42 10.32
C TRP A 412 19.12 13.53 11.86
N ARG A 413 19.99 14.38 12.37
CA ARG A 413 20.08 14.74 13.79
C ARG A 413 19.97 16.24 13.93
N PHE A 414 18.94 16.69 14.62
CA PHE A 414 18.62 18.10 14.83
C PHE A 414 18.97 18.46 16.27
N ASN A 415 20.01 19.25 16.48
CA ASN A 415 20.45 19.66 17.81
C ASN A 415 19.60 20.84 18.32
N LEU A 416 18.84 20.60 19.38
CA LEU A 416 17.95 21.58 19.98
C LEU A 416 18.71 22.69 20.77
N ALA A 417 19.95 22.44 21.17
CA ALA A 417 20.74 23.42 21.96
C ALA A 417 21.38 24.50 21.07
N ASP A 418 21.94 24.11 19.93
CA ASP A 418 22.69 25.04 19.06
C ASP A 418 22.06 25.27 17.67
N GLY A 419 21.00 24.53 17.32
CA GLY A 419 20.30 24.66 16.03
C GLY A 419 21.01 23.99 14.84
N SER A 420 22.05 23.21 15.07
CA SER A 420 22.78 22.51 14.01
C SER A 420 22.06 21.24 13.53
N THR A 421 22.35 20.83 12.29
CA THR A 421 21.93 19.56 11.71
C THR A 421 23.16 18.72 11.39
N ARG A 422 23.11 17.43 11.74
CA ARG A 422 24.08 16.42 11.28
C ARG A 422 23.36 15.35 10.49
N GLU A 423 24.02 14.82 9.49
CA GLU A 423 23.45 13.84 8.55
C GLU A 423 24.36 12.63 8.40
N GLU A 424 23.75 11.45 8.28
CA GLU A 424 24.49 10.19 8.19
C GLU A 424 23.78 9.23 7.22
N ARG A 425 24.53 8.67 6.27
CA ARG A 425 24.08 7.57 5.43
C ARG A 425 24.16 6.27 6.22
N LEU A 426 23.04 5.56 6.34
CA LEU A 426 22.99 4.30 7.09
C LEU A 426 23.12 3.06 6.18
N ASP A 427 22.68 3.16 4.92
CA ASP A 427 22.77 2.07 3.94
C ASP A 427 22.81 2.65 2.52
N ASP A 428 23.60 2.05 1.62
CA ASP A 428 23.79 2.51 0.24
C ASP A 428 22.85 1.83 -0.78
N ARG A 429 22.09 0.82 -0.37
CA ARG A 429 21.10 0.18 -1.24
C ARG A 429 19.95 1.12 -1.56
N ILE A 430 19.40 0.99 -2.77
CA ILE A 430 18.18 1.68 -3.17
C ILE A 430 17.01 0.93 -2.53
N MET A 431 16.33 1.60 -1.59
CA MET A 431 15.28 1.03 -0.76
C MET A 431 14.20 2.08 -0.52
N GLU A 432 12.98 1.63 -0.31
CA GLU A 432 11.84 2.46 0.05
C GLU A 432 10.81 1.67 0.87
N PHE A 433 9.67 2.29 1.22
CA PHE A 433 8.57 1.68 1.95
C PHE A 433 9.03 0.94 3.21
N GLY A 434 9.80 1.66 4.03
CA GLY A 434 10.34 1.09 5.25
C GLY A 434 9.36 1.14 6.41
N MET A 435 9.45 0.12 7.24
CA MET A 435 8.67 -0.06 8.45
C MET A 435 9.55 -0.34 9.65
N ILE A 436 9.04 -0.01 10.81
CA ILE A 436 9.57 -0.41 12.11
C ILE A 436 8.51 -1.19 12.89
N ASN A 437 8.87 -1.76 14.01
CA ASN A 437 7.88 -2.18 14.99
C ASN A 437 7.17 -0.93 15.54
N GLN A 438 5.86 -0.77 15.25
CA GLN A 438 5.09 0.43 15.61
C GLN A 438 5.06 0.69 17.14
N ARG A 439 5.26 -0.33 17.96
CA ARG A 439 5.46 -0.13 19.41
C ARG A 439 6.68 0.74 19.75
N MET A 440 7.60 0.92 18.79
CA MET A 440 8.77 1.80 18.91
C MET A 440 8.55 3.17 18.27
N ALA A 441 7.39 3.46 17.69
CA ALA A 441 7.11 4.74 17.06
C ALA A 441 7.32 5.91 18.06
N GLY A 442 8.03 6.94 17.63
CA GLY A 442 8.40 8.07 18.48
C GLY A 442 9.53 7.82 19.48
N ARG A 443 10.16 6.65 19.46
CA ARG A 443 11.23 6.22 20.37
C ARG A 443 12.41 5.63 19.63
N LYS A 444 13.55 5.51 20.33
CA LYS A 444 14.73 4.85 19.79
C LYS A 444 14.38 3.41 19.41
N HIS A 445 14.66 3.05 18.18
CA HIS A 445 14.44 1.73 17.60
C HIS A 445 15.79 1.16 17.15
N ARG A 446 15.83 -0.16 17.04
CA ARG A 446 17.00 -0.90 16.58
C ARG A 446 16.84 -1.44 15.18
N TYR A 447 15.65 -1.90 14.80
CA TYR A 447 15.42 -2.57 13.52
C TYR A 447 14.60 -1.74 12.57
N ILE A 448 15.03 -1.74 11.29
CA ILE A 448 14.30 -1.19 10.16
C ILE A 448 14.07 -2.31 9.14
N TYR A 449 12.87 -2.32 8.58
CA TYR A 449 12.48 -3.27 7.53
C TYR A 449 12.08 -2.47 6.30
N SER A 450 12.82 -2.62 5.20
CA SER A 450 12.61 -1.88 3.95
C SER A 450 12.29 -2.82 2.81
N THR A 451 11.72 -2.29 1.72
CA THR A 451 11.62 -3.02 0.45
C THR A 451 12.76 -2.61 -0.48
N THR A 452 13.28 -3.58 -1.26
CA THR A 452 14.15 -3.27 -2.41
C THR A 452 13.31 -3.06 -3.65
N THR A 453 13.76 -2.17 -4.54
CA THR A 453 12.98 -1.71 -5.69
C THR A 453 13.45 -2.34 -7.00
N LYS A 454 12.51 -2.61 -7.92
CA LYS A 454 12.82 -3.11 -9.25
C LYS A 454 13.23 -1.95 -10.18
N PRO A 455 14.41 -1.99 -10.82
CA PRO A 455 14.81 -0.96 -11.76
C PRO A 455 13.78 -0.72 -12.87
N GLY A 456 13.50 0.54 -13.17
CA GLY A 456 12.58 0.96 -14.23
C GLY A 456 11.09 0.88 -13.89
N TRP A 457 10.73 0.52 -12.64
CA TRP A 457 9.35 0.33 -12.22
C TRP A 457 9.11 0.78 -10.78
N PHE A 458 7.89 1.18 -10.49
CA PHE A 458 7.39 1.28 -9.11
C PHE A 458 6.89 -0.10 -8.67
N LEU A 459 7.84 -1.00 -8.40
CA LEU A 459 7.62 -2.38 -7.95
C LEU A 459 8.74 -2.80 -7.00
N PHE A 460 8.44 -3.69 -6.07
CA PHE A 460 9.37 -4.12 -5.03
C PHE A 460 9.73 -5.60 -5.21
N ASN A 461 11.01 -5.90 -5.28
CA ASN A 461 11.52 -7.23 -5.61
C ASN A 461 12.22 -7.95 -4.44
N GLY A 462 12.08 -7.42 -3.22
CA GLY A 462 12.66 -8.02 -2.03
C GLY A 462 12.45 -7.19 -0.78
N PHE A 463 13.02 -7.67 0.32
CA PHE A 463 12.99 -7.05 1.64
C PHE A 463 14.39 -6.97 2.22
N VAL A 464 14.62 -5.99 3.07
CA VAL A 464 15.85 -5.81 3.85
C VAL A 464 15.51 -5.60 5.31
N LYS A 465 16.21 -6.27 6.20
CA LYS A 465 16.25 -5.97 7.63
C LYS A 465 17.60 -5.32 7.95
N ASN A 466 17.59 -4.14 8.57
CA ASN A 466 18.80 -3.49 9.09
C ASN A 466 18.78 -3.52 10.63
N ASP A 467 19.90 -3.86 11.25
CA ASP A 467 20.17 -3.73 12.68
C ASP A 467 21.05 -2.48 12.89
N LEU A 468 20.46 -1.44 13.44
CA LEU A 468 21.13 -0.15 13.62
C LEU A 468 22.16 -0.14 14.76
N GLU A 469 22.14 -1.13 15.65
CA GLU A 469 23.12 -1.25 16.73
C GLU A 469 24.40 -1.96 16.27
N THR A 470 24.26 -3.02 15.48
CA THR A 470 25.39 -3.82 15.01
C THR A 470 25.91 -3.38 13.63
N GLY A 471 25.07 -2.68 12.87
CA GLY A 471 25.33 -2.37 11.46
C GLY A 471 25.15 -3.57 10.52
N GLU A 472 24.67 -4.71 11.04
CA GLU A 472 24.37 -5.88 10.22
C GLU A 472 23.07 -5.67 9.42
N SER A 473 23.00 -6.32 8.27
CA SER A 473 21.79 -6.31 7.46
C SER A 473 21.58 -7.61 6.70
N TRP A 474 20.34 -7.96 6.49
CA TRP A 474 19.92 -9.16 5.76
C TRP A 474 19.00 -8.78 4.62
N GLU A 475 19.16 -9.40 3.47
CA GLU A 475 18.34 -9.17 2.29
C GLU A 475 17.65 -10.48 1.88
N LEU A 476 16.35 -10.40 1.63
CA LEU A 476 15.51 -11.47 1.10
C LEU A 476 15.00 -11.05 -0.28
N LYS A 477 15.57 -11.65 -1.34
CA LYS A 477 15.15 -11.41 -2.73
C LYS A 477 13.99 -12.31 -3.12
N LEU A 478 13.06 -11.76 -3.89
CA LEU A 478 11.99 -12.52 -4.53
C LEU A 478 12.45 -13.03 -5.92
N ASP A 479 11.85 -14.13 -6.36
CA ASP A 479 12.04 -14.65 -7.71
C ASP A 479 11.57 -13.63 -8.76
N GLU A 480 12.16 -13.67 -9.96
CA GLU A 480 11.75 -12.81 -11.08
C GLU A 480 10.25 -12.97 -11.40
N GLY A 481 9.57 -11.84 -11.59
CA GLY A 481 8.12 -11.79 -11.80
C GLY A 481 7.28 -11.88 -10.52
N ARG A 482 7.92 -11.85 -9.36
CA ARG A 482 7.24 -11.76 -8.05
C ARG A 482 7.57 -10.43 -7.39
N TYR A 483 6.53 -9.73 -6.96
CA TYR A 483 6.67 -8.37 -6.42
C TYR A 483 5.98 -8.27 -5.07
N ALA A 484 6.71 -7.72 -4.12
CA ALA A 484 6.24 -7.44 -2.78
C ALA A 484 5.36 -6.19 -2.71
N SER A 485 4.80 -5.99 -1.57
CA SER A 485 4.22 -4.73 -1.11
C SER A 485 4.93 -4.25 0.15
N GLU A 486 4.58 -3.06 0.61
CA GLU A 486 4.96 -2.62 1.96
C GLU A 486 4.64 -3.70 2.99
N ALA A 487 5.53 -3.87 3.98
CA ALA A 487 5.47 -4.98 4.91
C ALA A 487 5.47 -4.48 6.37
N PRO A 488 4.31 -4.12 6.95
CA PRO A 488 4.24 -3.73 8.35
C PRO A 488 4.64 -4.89 9.27
N PHE A 489 5.19 -4.51 10.41
CA PHE A 489 5.58 -5.45 11.45
C PHE A 489 4.35 -5.84 12.28
N ALA A 490 4.10 -7.13 12.38
CA ALA A 490 3.07 -7.75 13.22
C ALA A 490 3.74 -8.37 14.45
N PRO A 491 3.67 -7.75 15.63
CA PRO A 491 4.30 -8.31 16.83
C PRO A 491 3.63 -9.61 17.26
N ARG A 492 4.41 -10.55 17.81
CA ARG A 492 3.86 -11.73 18.47
C ARG A 492 3.04 -11.31 19.68
N THR A 493 1.97 -12.03 19.99
CA THR A 493 1.09 -11.72 21.14
C THR A 493 1.83 -11.65 22.47
N ASN A 494 2.89 -12.43 22.64
CA ASN A 494 3.74 -12.43 23.84
C ASN A 494 5.19 -12.06 23.53
N GLY A 495 5.43 -11.34 22.41
CA GLY A 495 6.76 -10.92 22.01
C GLY A 495 7.35 -9.91 23.00
N VAL A 496 8.63 -10.05 23.31
CA VAL A 496 9.38 -9.21 24.25
C VAL A 496 10.42 -8.34 23.54
N ASP A 497 11.14 -8.95 22.58
CA ASP A 497 12.18 -8.24 21.84
C ASP A 497 11.56 -7.41 20.72
N GLU A 498 12.26 -6.37 20.28
CA GLU A 498 11.77 -5.46 19.23
C GLU A 498 11.49 -6.18 17.92
N ASP A 499 12.29 -7.21 17.57
CA ASP A 499 12.12 -8.01 16.36
C ASP A 499 11.31 -9.31 16.60
N ASP A 500 10.60 -9.40 17.72
CA ASP A 500 9.77 -10.59 18.06
C ASP A 500 8.41 -10.49 17.38
N GLY A 501 8.39 -10.75 16.09
CA GLY A 501 7.20 -10.61 15.26
C GLY A 501 7.41 -11.09 13.83
N TYR A 502 6.49 -10.72 12.98
CA TYR A 502 6.44 -11.08 11.56
C TYR A 502 6.32 -9.85 10.69
N LEU A 503 6.98 -9.84 9.52
CA LEU A 503 6.53 -8.98 8.44
C LEU A 503 5.36 -9.63 7.71
N VAL A 504 4.34 -8.83 7.42
CA VAL A 504 3.16 -9.24 6.66
C VAL A 504 3.15 -8.49 5.35
N SER A 505 3.18 -9.19 4.21
CA SER A 505 3.17 -8.54 2.90
C SER A 505 2.35 -9.34 1.89
N PHE A 506 1.72 -8.64 0.95
CA PHE A 506 1.21 -9.26 -0.26
C PHE A 506 2.32 -9.44 -1.28
N ILE A 507 2.30 -10.57 -1.95
CA ILE A 507 3.16 -10.84 -3.11
C ILE A 507 2.27 -11.03 -4.34
N ILE A 508 2.60 -10.31 -5.40
CA ILE A 508 2.00 -10.47 -6.72
C ILE A 508 2.90 -11.39 -7.53
N ASP A 509 2.37 -12.52 -7.99
CA ASP A 509 3.06 -13.45 -8.88
C ASP A 509 2.53 -13.27 -10.32
N GLU A 510 3.25 -12.51 -11.13
CA GLU A 510 2.89 -12.27 -12.53
C GLU A 510 2.99 -13.54 -13.37
N ASN A 511 3.94 -14.43 -13.05
CA ASN A 511 4.17 -15.67 -13.80
C ASN A 511 2.97 -16.61 -13.69
N ARG A 512 2.30 -16.59 -12.53
CA ARG A 512 1.10 -17.42 -12.27
C ARG A 512 -0.20 -16.64 -12.41
N GLY A 513 -0.16 -15.31 -12.43
CA GLY A 513 -1.34 -14.45 -12.43
C GLY A 513 -2.13 -14.56 -11.12
N THR A 514 -1.44 -14.75 -10.00
CA THR A 514 -2.03 -14.91 -8.66
C THR A 514 -1.42 -13.92 -7.68
N SER A 515 -2.04 -13.82 -6.51
CA SER A 515 -1.45 -13.12 -5.36
C SER A 515 -1.51 -13.97 -4.11
N GLU A 516 -0.60 -13.72 -3.20
CA GLU A 516 -0.49 -14.41 -1.92
C GLU A 516 -0.16 -13.42 -0.80
N CYS A 517 -0.44 -13.79 0.44
CA CYS A 517 0.09 -13.12 1.61
C CYS A 517 1.22 -13.95 2.20
N VAL A 518 2.32 -13.31 2.55
CA VAL A 518 3.47 -13.97 3.19
C VAL A 518 3.67 -13.45 4.61
N LEU A 519 4.10 -14.37 5.49
CA LEU A 519 4.57 -14.06 6.84
C LEU A 519 6.05 -14.38 6.91
N ILE A 520 6.89 -13.42 7.28
CA ILE A 520 8.34 -13.58 7.43
C ILE A 520 8.69 -13.39 8.91
N ASP A 521 9.23 -14.40 9.56
CA ASP A 521 9.69 -14.32 10.96
C ASP A 521 10.91 -13.40 11.04
N CYS A 522 10.79 -12.27 11.75
CA CYS A 522 11.84 -11.24 11.80
C CYS A 522 13.12 -11.72 12.51
N LYS A 523 13.04 -12.72 13.41
CA LYS A 523 14.22 -13.36 14.03
C LYS A 523 14.91 -14.37 13.10
N LYS A 524 14.20 -14.85 12.08
CA LYS A 524 14.68 -15.80 11.09
C LYS A 524 14.57 -15.23 9.67
N PHE A 525 14.77 -13.94 9.56
CA PHE A 525 14.51 -13.18 8.34
C PHE A 525 15.15 -13.78 7.08
N ALA A 526 16.39 -14.25 7.19
CA ALA A 526 17.12 -14.85 6.07
C ALA A 526 16.56 -16.21 5.59
N ASP A 527 15.74 -16.88 6.42
CA ASP A 527 15.13 -18.18 6.06
C ASP A 527 13.96 -18.02 5.09
N GLY A 528 13.47 -16.77 4.88
CA GLY A 528 12.32 -16.46 4.03
C GLY A 528 10.98 -16.65 4.74
N PRO A 529 9.87 -16.73 3.98
CA PRO A 529 8.52 -16.82 4.55
C PRO A 529 8.31 -18.11 5.35
N VAL A 530 7.82 -17.97 6.58
CA VAL A 530 7.37 -19.11 7.41
C VAL A 530 5.97 -19.58 7.03
N CYS A 531 5.21 -18.74 6.36
CA CYS A 531 3.87 -19.07 5.87
C CYS A 531 3.58 -18.32 4.56
N ARG A 532 2.92 -19.01 3.63
CA ARG A 532 2.40 -18.44 2.38
C ARG A 532 0.93 -18.80 2.26
N ILE A 533 0.08 -17.82 2.02
CA ILE A 533 -1.37 -17.92 2.05
C ILE A 533 -1.91 -17.45 0.70
N ALA A 534 -2.73 -18.27 0.04
CA ALA A 534 -3.35 -17.92 -1.22
C ALA A 534 -4.40 -16.80 -1.04
N LEU A 535 -4.40 -15.81 -1.94
CA LEU A 535 -5.51 -14.86 -2.03
C LEU A 535 -6.58 -15.34 -3.02
N PRO A 536 -7.87 -14.94 -2.83
CA PRO A 536 -8.98 -15.40 -3.68
C PRO A 536 -8.84 -14.99 -5.14
N HIS A 537 -8.11 -13.90 -5.40
CA HIS A 537 -7.89 -13.33 -6.73
C HIS A 537 -6.55 -12.59 -6.78
N LYS A 538 -6.11 -12.27 -8.00
CA LYS A 538 -4.98 -11.36 -8.19
C LYS A 538 -5.37 -9.97 -7.71
N ILE A 539 -4.51 -9.33 -6.91
CA ILE A 539 -4.63 -7.93 -6.50
C ILE A 539 -3.75 -7.05 -7.37
N SER A 540 -4.07 -5.76 -7.46
CA SER A 540 -3.19 -4.76 -8.05
C SER A 540 -2.00 -4.48 -7.13
N SER A 541 -0.88 -4.04 -7.69
CA SER A 541 0.12 -3.34 -6.91
C SER A 541 -0.50 -2.09 -6.30
N GLY A 542 0.11 -1.53 -5.28
CA GLY A 542 -0.44 -0.39 -4.55
C GLY A 542 0.61 0.22 -3.64
N THR A 543 0.17 1.09 -2.75
CA THR A 543 1.04 1.89 -1.91
C THR A 543 1.09 1.34 -0.48
N HIS A 544 0.38 1.94 0.47
CA HIS A 544 0.66 1.73 1.88
C HIS A 544 -0.21 0.67 2.55
N SER A 545 0.29 0.19 3.67
CA SER A 545 -0.34 -0.84 4.47
C SER A 545 -0.19 -0.55 5.96
N HIS A 546 -1.01 -1.19 6.77
CA HIS A 546 -1.02 -1.01 8.20
C HIS A 546 -1.27 -2.35 8.91
N TRP A 547 -0.61 -2.56 10.04
CA TRP A 547 -0.92 -3.63 10.97
C TRP A 547 -1.67 -3.06 12.17
N ALA A 548 -2.89 -3.55 12.43
CA ALA A 548 -3.67 -3.21 13.60
C ALA A 548 -3.68 -4.37 14.58
N GLU A 549 -3.08 -4.17 15.75
CA GLU A 549 -3.15 -5.15 16.83
C GLU A 549 -4.58 -5.31 17.35
N ARG A 550 -4.97 -6.53 17.72
CA ARG A 550 -6.31 -6.81 18.22
C ARG A 550 -6.69 -5.98 19.45
N SER A 551 -5.72 -5.71 20.31
CA SER A 551 -5.89 -4.88 21.51
C SER A 551 -6.38 -3.47 21.18
N VAL A 552 -5.85 -2.85 20.12
CA VAL A 552 -6.23 -1.50 19.66
C VAL A 552 -7.67 -1.50 19.14
N LEU A 553 -8.08 -2.57 18.45
CA LEU A 553 -9.41 -2.70 17.87
C LEU A 553 -10.52 -2.89 18.92
N THR A 554 -10.17 -3.48 20.07
CA THR A 554 -11.13 -3.79 21.15
C THR A 554 -11.20 -2.73 22.23
N ALA A 555 -10.18 -1.89 22.38
CA ALA A 555 -10.13 -0.86 23.42
C ALA A 555 -11.20 0.25 23.29
N THR A 556 -11.82 0.37 22.11
CA THR A 556 -12.80 1.40 21.78
C THR A 556 -14.25 0.89 21.72
N ARG A 557 -14.47 -0.39 22.03
CA ARG A 557 -15.82 -1.00 22.15
C ARG A 557 -16.24 -1.07 23.64
#